data_a83ab20b2046c9e19b399713dfec11cb
#
_entry.id   a83ab20b2046c9e19b399713dfec11cb
#
_cell.length_a   1.000
_cell.length_b   1.000
_cell.length_c   1.000
_cell.angle_alpha   90.00
_cell.angle_beta   90.00
_cell.angle_gamma   90.00
#
_symmetry.space_group_name_H-M   'P 1'
#
loop_
_entity.id
_entity.type
_entity.pdbx_description
1 polymer ?
#
loop_
_entity_poly.entity_id
_entity_poly.type
_entity_poly.pdbx_seq_one_letter_code
_entity_poly.pdbx_strand_id
1 'polypeptide(L)'
;MTRRSGASAFGHDPFDPLEGRVDDTLDLHGFTAAEARARLEQYFTGAKRQRAGQLVHIITGKGRNSAGGAVLKPAVRGLLRAGSVPDIVRWGIDEDEGGFLVRVAGGRFG
;
A
#
# COMPACT_ATOMS: atom_id res chain seq x y z
N MET A 1 7.77 -14.44 7.18
CA MET A 1 7.93 -14.15 6.81
C MET A 1 7.69 -14.10 6.25
N THR A 2 7.25 -13.72 6.27
CA THR A 2 7.20 -13.50 5.80
C THR A 2 7.26 -13.10 5.17
N ARG A 3 6.99 -12.84 4.79
CA ARG A 3 7.08 -12.36 4.20
C ARG A 3 7.67 -11.96 3.46
N ARG A 4 7.31 -11.79 3.17
CA ARG A 4 8.07 -11.21 2.26
C ARG A 4 9.33 -11.57 2.53
N SER A 5 9.08 -12.07 3.06
CA SER A 5 9.99 -12.46 3.42
C SER A 5 10.89 -13.24 2.83
N GLY A 6 10.66 -13.98 1.97
CA GLY A 6 11.64 -14.64 1.31
C GLY A 6 12.74 -13.77 0.94
N ALA A 7 12.41 -12.69 0.43
CA ALA A 7 13.39 -11.75 0.06
C ALA A 7 14.21 -11.36 1.22
N SER A 8 13.60 -11.27 2.34
CA SER A 8 14.32 -10.90 3.48
C SER A 8 15.31 -11.87 3.89
N ALA A 9 15.12 -13.10 3.57
CA ALA A 9 16.06 -14.09 3.95
C ALA A 9 17.41 -13.83 3.37
N PHE A 10 17.48 -13.26 2.22
CA PHE A 10 18.70 -12.97 1.65
C PHE A 10 18.94 -11.55 1.55
N GLY A 11 17.93 -10.85 1.53
CA GLY A 11 18.05 -9.55 1.12
C GLY A 11 17.44 -8.54 1.98
N HIS A 12 17.40 -8.77 3.24
CA HIS A 12 16.91 -7.73 4.09
C HIS A 12 17.76 -6.50 3.86
N ASP A 13 17.13 -5.44 3.41
CA ASP A 13 17.80 -4.19 3.13
C ASP A 13 17.28 -3.17 4.13
N PRO A 14 18.08 -2.77 5.09
CA PRO A 14 17.63 -1.84 6.11
C PRO A 14 17.25 -0.48 5.55
N PHE A 15 17.65 -0.22 4.30
CA PHE A 15 17.31 1.05 3.68
C PHE A 15 16.13 0.95 2.73
N ASP A 16 15.52 -0.23 2.61
CA ASP A 16 14.36 -0.38 1.74
C ASP A 16 13.17 0.30 2.38
N PRO A 17 12.56 1.29 1.72
CA PRO A 17 11.44 2.00 2.31
C PRO A 17 10.22 1.14 2.59
N LEU A 18 10.17 -0.07 2.03
CA LEU A 18 9.03 -0.95 2.27
C LEU A 18 9.32 -2.00 3.32
N GLU A 19 10.51 -1.97 3.93
CA GLU A 19 10.81 -2.87 5.02
C GLU A 19 10.34 -2.27 6.32
N GLY A 20 10.14 -3.14 7.28
CA GLY A 20 9.81 -2.69 8.60
C GLY A 20 8.40 -3.05 9.00
N ARG A 21 7.99 -2.49 10.11
CA ARG A 21 6.74 -2.81 10.69
C ARG A 21 5.63 -2.03 10.02
N VAL A 22 4.53 -2.69 9.74
CA VAL A 22 3.35 -2.03 9.22
C VAL A 22 2.71 -1.22 10.34
N ASP A 23 2.51 0.05 10.12
CA ASP A 23 1.96 0.95 11.12
C ASP A 23 0.44 1.03 11.06
N ASP A 24 -0.12 0.87 9.89
CA ASP A 24 -1.57 0.97 9.74
C ASP A 24 -2.02 0.15 8.54
N THR A 25 -3.27 -0.21 8.50
CA THR A 25 -3.86 -0.99 7.42
C THR A 25 -5.09 -0.28 6.89
N LEU A 26 -5.14 -0.14 5.58
CA LEU A 26 -6.29 0.44 4.91
C LEU A 26 -6.96 -0.67 4.10
N ASP A 27 -8.08 -1.15 4.58
CA ASP A 27 -8.75 -2.28 3.97
C ASP A 27 -9.82 -1.80 3.00
N LEU A 28 -9.62 -2.11 1.73
CA LEU A 28 -10.51 -1.69 0.66
C LEU A 28 -11.29 -2.85 0.05
N HIS A 29 -11.20 -4.03 0.63
CA HIS A 29 -11.88 -5.15 0.02
C HIS A 29 -13.38 -4.86 -0.03
N GLY A 30 -14.02 -5.24 -1.11
CA GLY A 30 -15.45 -4.99 -1.28
C GLY A 30 -15.79 -3.62 -1.84
N PHE A 31 -14.83 -2.72 -1.93
CA PHE A 31 -15.08 -1.40 -2.50
C PHE A 31 -15.12 -1.48 -4.02
N THR A 32 -15.86 -0.58 -4.64
CA THR A 32 -15.74 -0.39 -6.08
C THR A 32 -14.47 0.39 -6.36
N ALA A 33 -14.06 0.44 -7.62
CA ALA A 33 -12.88 1.22 -7.99
C ALA A 33 -13.05 2.69 -7.63
N ALA A 34 -14.24 3.24 -7.85
CA ALA A 34 -14.49 4.64 -7.52
C ALA A 34 -14.43 4.89 -6.03
N GLU A 35 -15.00 3.97 -5.24
CA GLU A 35 -14.96 4.09 -3.79
C GLU A 35 -13.54 3.99 -3.27
N ALA A 36 -12.76 3.08 -3.84
CA ALA A 36 -11.38 2.90 -3.43
C ALA A 36 -10.56 4.15 -3.72
N ARG A 37 -10.79 4.75 -4.89
CA ARG A 37 -10.09 5.97 -5.25
C ARG A 37 -10.39 7.09 -4.27
N ALA A 38 -11.65 7.27 -3.95
CA ALA A 38 -12.04 8.31 -3.01
C ALA A 38 -11.44 8.07 -1.64
N ARG A 39 -11.44 6.81 -1.22
CA ARG A 39 -10.88 6.47 0.09
C ARG A 39 -9.38 6.68 0.15
N LEU A 40 -8.68 6.32 -0.92
CA LEU A 40 -7.25 6.54 -0.97
C LEU A 40 -6.92 8.01 -0.93
N GLU A 41 -7.66 8.81 -1.68
CA GLU A 41 -7.43 10.24 -1.66
C GLU A 41 -7.67 10.82 -0.28
N GLN A 42 -8.73 10.40 0.36
CA GLN A 42 -9.06 10.88 1.68
C GLN A 42 -7.99 10.48 2.70
N TYR A 43 -7.59 9.22 2.65
CA TYR A 43 -6.64 8.70 3.62
C TYR A 43 -5.26 9.34 3.48
N PHE A 44 -4.79 9.51 2.26
CA PHE A 44 -3.43 9.99 2.03
C PHE A 44 -3.30 11.51 1.91
N THR A 45 -4.40 12.24 1.75
CA THR A 45 -4.33 13.68 1.73
C THR A 45 -3.85 14.16 3.10
N GLY A 46 -2.75 14.84 3.13
CA GLY A 46 -2.17 15.31 4.38
C GLY A 46 -1.41 14.27 5.15
N ALA A 47 -1.23 13.09 4.57
CA ALA A 47 -0.58 11.99 5.27
C ALA A 47 0.83 12.33 5.71
N LYS A 48 1.56 13.10 4.92
CA LYS A 48 2.92 13.40 5.31
C LYS A 48 2.99 14.23 6.59
N ARG A 49 1.89 14.83 6.99
CA ARG A 49 1.84 15.53 8.26
C ARG A 49 1.28 14.66 9.35
N GLN A 50 0.24 13.91 9.02
CA GLN A 50 -0.48 13.14 10.03
C GLN A 50 0.11 11.75 10.25
N ARG A 51 0.74 11.20 9.22
CA ARG A 51 1.27 9.84 9.26
C ARG A 51 2.68 9.78 8.74
N ALA A 52 3.47 10.80 9.00
CA ALA A 52 4.81 10.93 8.46
C ALA A 52 5.63 9.67 8.63
N GLY A 53 6.14 9.17 7.52
CA GLY A 53 7.03 8.01 7.55
C GLY A 53 6.39 6.67 7.82
N GLN A 54 5.08 6.60 7.96
CA GLN A 54 4.43 5.33 8.29
C GLN A 54 4.44 4.37 7.10
N LEU A 55 4.45 3.08 7.40
CA LEU A 55 4.28 2.04 6.41
C LEU A 55 2.85 1.55 6.49
N VAL A 56 2.11 1.71 5.41
CA VAL A 56 0.69 1.39 5.37
C VAL A 56 0.44 0.20 4.46
N HIS A 57 -0.36 -0.72 4.91
CA HIS A 57 -0.73 -1.90 4.14
C HIS A 57 -2.12 -1.66 3.56
N ILE A 58 -2.24 -1.63 2.24
CA ILE A 58 -3.52 -1.47 1.58
C ILE A 58 -4.01 -2.84 1.15
N ILE A 59 -5.17 -3.25 1.60
CA ILE A 59 -5.72 -4.55 1.28
C ILE A 59 -6.80 -4.38 0.23
N THR A 60 -6.65 -5.08 -0.90
CA THR A 60 -7.66 -5.05 -1.95
C THR A 60 -8.37 -6.38 -2.11
N GLY A 61 -7.82 -7.42 -1.49
CA GLY A 61 -8.33 -8.76 -1.66
C GLY A 61 -7.56 -9.48 -2.75
N LYS A 62 -7.63 -10.77 -2.76
CA LYS A 62 -6.87 -11.58 -3.70
C LYS A 62 -7.50 -11.67 -5.05
N GLY A 63 -8.72 -11.28 -5.18
CA GLY A 63 -9.37 -11.24 -6.49
C GLY A 63 -9.93 -12.53 -6.98
N ARG A 64 -9.74 -13.61 -6.27
CA ARG A 64 -10.10 -14.86 -6.79
C ARG A 64 -11.56 -15.07 -6.66
N ASN A 65 -12.37 -15.17 -6.15
CA ASN A 65 -13.79 -15.41 -6.10
C ASN A 65 -14.57 -14.17 -5.72
N SER A 66 -13.94 -13.04 -5.83
CA SER A 66 -14.56 -11.80 -5.44
C SER A 66 -14.66 -10.93 -6.63
N ALA A 67 -15.84 -10.60 -7.06
CA ALA A 67 -16.01 -9.77 -8.22
C ALA A 67 -15.31 -8.44 -8.06
N GLY A 68 -15.40 -7.88 -6.90
CA GLY A 68 -14.76 -6.59 -6.67
C GLY A 68 -13.26 -6.67 -6.63
N GLY A 69 -12.73 -7.75 -6.10
CA GLY A 69 -11.29 -7.89 -5.96
C GLY A 69 -10.56 -7.97 -7.28
N ALA A 70 -11.18 -8.60 -8.26
CA ALA A 70 -10.55 -8.75 -9.55
C ALA A 70 -10.37 -7.41 -10.24
N VAL A 71 -11.21 -6.45 -9.97
CA VAL A 71 -11.14 -5.14 -10.57
C VAL A 71 -10.36 -4.18 -9.70
N LEU A 72 -10.47 -4.34 -8.41
CA LEU A 72 -9.95 -3.39 -7.45
C LEU A 72 -8.44 -3.34 -7.43
N LYS A 73 -7.79 -4.48 -7.48
CA LYS A 73 -6.34 -4.52 -7.39
C LYS A 73 -5.68 -3.77 -8.57
N PRO A 74 -6.08 -4.03 -9.82
CA PRO A 74 -5.48 -3.27 -10.91
C PRO A 74 -5.85 -1.80 -10.87
N ALA A 75 -7.03 -1.46 -10.34
CA ALA A 75 -7.41 -0.06 -10.25
C ALA A 75 -6.51 0.68 -9.26
N VAL A 76 -6.26 0.10 -8.10
CA VAL A 76 -5.38 0.70 -7.10
C VAL A 76 -3.95 0.79 -7.62
N ARG A 77 -3.50 -0.27 -8.28
CA ARG A 77 -2.17 -0.28 -8.84
C ARG A 77 -2.00 0.85 -9.85
N GLY A 78 -3.01 1.07 -10.67
CA GLY A 78 -2.97 2.16 -11.64
C GLY A 78 -2.88 3.53 -10.99
N LEU A 79 -3.58 3.72 -9.89
CA LEU A 79 -3.53 4.98 -9.17
C LEU A 79 -2.14 5.20 -8.55
N LEU A 80 -1.55 4.16 -8.01
CA LEU A 80 -0.22 4.25 -7.43
C LEU A 80 0.83 4.53 -8.51
N ARG A 81 0.71 3.87 -9.64
CA ARG A 81 1.68 4.06 -10.72
C ARG A 81 1.58 5.44 -11.34
N ALA A 82 0.39 5.98 -11.39
CA ALA A 82 0.19 7.28 -11.99
C ALA A 82 0.56 8.43 -11.06
N GLY A 83 0.88 8.14 -9.82
CA GLY A 83 1.17 9.20 -8.87
C GLY A 83 -0.06 9.94 -8.41
N SER A 84 -1.22 9.29 -8.53
CA SER A 84 -2.47 9.93 -8.15
C SER A 84 -2.73 9.91 -6.66
N VAL A 85 -1.95 9.12 -5.92
CA VAL A 85 -2.11 9.05 -4.47
C VAL A 85 -1.05 9.96 -3.85
N PRO A 86 -1.45 10.96 -3.09
CA PRO A 86 -0.50 11.95 -2.60
C PRO A 86 0.34 11.45 -1.43
N ASP A 87 1.42 12.15 -1.18
CA ASP A 87 2.23 12.01 0.04
C ASP A 87 2.82 10.63 0.24
N ILE A 88 3.20 9.94 -0.82
CA ILE A 88 3.89 8.67 -0.67
C ILE A 88 5.25 8.74 -1.37
N VAL A 89 6.22 8.02 -0.83
CA VAL A 89 7.56 7.98 -1.41
C VAL A 89 7.88 6.67 -2.09
N ARG A 90 7.19 5.60 -1.72
CA ARG A 90 7.45 4.31 -2.31
C ARG A 90 6.25 3.41 -2.14
N TRP A 91 6.04 2.51 -3.07
CA TRP A 91 4.98 1.51 -2.94
C TRP A 91 5.43 0.22 -3.64
N GLY A 92 4.83 -0.87 -3.23
CA GLY A 92 5.09 -2.17 -3.84
C GLY A 92 3.90 -3.07 -3.69
N ILE A 93 3.91 -4.16 -4.42
CA ILE A 93 2.83 -5.13 -4.38
C ILE A 93 3.09 -6.14 -3.28
N ASP A 94 2.08 -6.41 -2.47
CA ASP A 94 2.13 -7.46 -1.48
C ASP A 94 1.27 -8.60 -1.98
N GLU A 95 1.89 -9.53 -2.67
CA GLU A 95 1.13 -10.59 -3.32
C GLU A 95 0.58 -11.59 -2.34
N ASP A 96 1.25 -11.79 -1.23
CA ASP A 96 0.80 -12.75 -0.26
C ASP A 96 -0.49 -12.32 0.41
N GLU A 97 -0.63 -11.03 0.66
CA GLU A 97 -1.79 -10.52 1.37
C GLU A 97 -2.83 -9.89 0.45
N GLY A 98 -2.58 -9.89 -0.84
CA GLY A 98 -3.55 -9.35 -1.78
C GLY A 98 -3.69 -7.85 -1.70
N GLY A 99 -2.58 -7.15 -1.69
CA GLY A 99 -2.63 -5.70 -1.63
C GLY A 99 -1.31 -5.04 -1.94
N PHE A 100 -1.07 -3.94 -1.26
CA PHE A 100 0.12 -3.12 -1.52
C PHE A 100 0.70 -2.63 -0.22
N LEU A 101 2.00 -2.35 -0.23
CA LEU A 101 2.66 -1.66 0.85
C LEU A 101 3.04 -0.29 0.36
N VAL A 102 2.83 0.71 1.18
CA VAL A 102 3.06 2.09 0.82
C VAL A 102 3.78 2.80 1.96
N ARG A 103 4.86 3.49 1.63
CA ARG A 103 5.56 4.30 2.63
C ARG A 103 5.14 5.76 2.46
N VAL A 104 4.66 6.34 3.53
CA VAL A 104 4.21 7.73 3.54
C VAL A 104 5.42 8.65 3.59
N ALA A 105 5.34 9.76 2.90
CA ALA A 105 6.41 10.75 2.88
C ALA A 105 6.56 11.40 4.25
N GLY A 106 7.67 12.03 4.46
CA GLY A 106 7.96 12.70 5.71
C GLY A 106 8.77 11.83 6.63
N GLY A 107 8.87 12.20 7.87
CA GLY A 107 9.63 11.45 8.82
C GLY A 107 11.11 11.65 8.58
N ARG A 108 11.86 10.73 9.11
CA ARG A 108 13.25 10.85 9.08
C ARG A 108 13.90 10.34 7.94
N PHE A 109 13.33 9.60 7.13
CA PHE A 109 14.03 9.16 6.05
C PHE A 109 13.76 9.91 4.89
N GLY A 110 13.50 10.90 4.91
CA GLY A 110 13.23 11.71 3.82
C GLY A 110 14.18 12.04 2.89
#